data_a1c9959e09087f2fac0b5d819d6f7f30
#
_entry.id   a1c9959e09087f2fac0b5d819d6f7f30
#
_cell.length_a   1.000
_cell.length_b   1.000
_cell.length_c   1.000
_cell.angle_alpha   90.00
_cell.angle_beta   90.00
_cell.angle_gamma   90.00
#
_symmetry.space_group_name_H-M   'P 1'
#
loop_
_entity.id
_entity.type
_entity.pdbx_description
1 polymer ?
#
loop_
_entity_poly.entity_id
_entity_poly.type
_entity_poly.pdbx_seq_one_letter_code
_entity_poly.pdbx_strand_id
1 'polypeptide(L)'
;MNIIAKSATVTSAQALYNLTQAPDRKKLTEAKGKTLNLSSWVLYTDTDMKGNDVTLLSLIDENGQGYCTNSATFCRDFKSAVDMFDEFGEQFTAIEVATGTSKNGREYISCKVIK
;
A
#
# COMPACT_ATOMS: atom_id res chain seq x y z
N MET A 1 11.88 7.12 8.92
CA MET A 1 10.66 7.02 8.11
C MET A 1 10.29 8.38 7.53
N ASN A 2 10.08 8.42 6.23
CA ASN A 2 9.58 9.62 5.55
C ASN A 2 8.26 9.30 4.88
N ILE A 3 7.20 10.01 5.25
CA ILE A 3 5.86 9.81 4.66
C ILE A 3 5.81 10.51 3.31
N ILE A 4 5.47 9.74 2.26
CA ILE A 4 5.26 10.27 0.91
C ILE A 4 3.81 10.72 0.76
N ALA A 5 2.85 9.87 1.21
CA ALA A 5 1.43 10.15 1.16
C ALA A 5 0.71 9.28 2.19
N LYS A 6 -0.44 9.73 2.63
CA LYS A 6 -1.25 8.97 3.59
C LYS A 6 -2.72 9.26 3.38
N SER A 7 -3.58 8.31 3.79
CA SER A 7 -5.02 8.54 3.77
C SER A 7 -5.42 9.57 4.81
N ALA A 8 -6.55 10.25 4.59
CA ALA A 8 -7.06 11.26 5.51
C ALA A 8 -7.40 10.68 6.89
N THR A 9 -7.56 9.37 6.99
CA THR A 9 -7.88 8.68 8.25
C THR A 9 -6.67 8.51 9.15
N VAL A 10 -5.45 8.74 8.66
CA VAL A 10 -4.22 8.66 9.48
C VAL A 10 -4.01 10.01 10.15
N THR A 11 -4.58 10.17 11.34
CA THR A 11 -4.60 11.44 12.08
C THR A 11 -3.92 11.37 13.44
N SER A 12 -3.29 10.22 13.78
CA SER A 12 -2.64 10.04 15.08
C SER A 12 -1.42 9.15 14.97
N ALA A 13 -0.56 9.22 15.97
CA ALA A 13 0.60 8.34 16.07
C ALA A 13 0.16 6.87 16.19
N GLN A 14 -0.94 6.59 16.89
CA GLN A 14 -1.44 5.23 17.03
C GLN A 14 -1.89 4.67 15.69
N ALA A 15 -2.56 5.47 14.87
CA ALA A 15 -2.98 5.04 13.54
C ALA A 15 -1.76 4.71 12.66
N LEU A 16 -0.73 5.53 12.73
CA LEU A 16 0.50 5.29 11.98
C LEU A 16 1.23 4.04 12.48
N TYR A 17 1.29 3.84 13.80
CA TYR A 17 1.88 2.64 14.38
C TYR A 17 1.16 1.37 13.91
N ASN A 18 -0.17 1.37 13.94
CA ASN A 18 -0.97 0.23 13.51
C ASN A 18 -0.70 -0.15 12.05
N LEU A 19 -0.43 0.85 11.21
CA LEU A 19 -0.11 0.62 9.81
C LEU A 19 1.30 0.09 9.61
N THR A 20 2.28 0.63 10.34
CA THR A 20 3.70 0.44 9.99
C THR A 20 4.43 -0.56 10.88
N GLN A 21 3.94 -0.84 12.07
CA GLN A 21 4.70 -1.61 13.05
C GLN A 21 3.91 -2.72 13.76
N ALA A 22 2.60 -2.80 13.57
CA ALA A 22 1.80 -3.85 14.20
C ALA A 22 2.28 -5.24 13.76
N PRO A 23 2.52 -6.17 14.70
CA PRO A 23 3.16 -7.44 14.37
C PRO A 23 2.26 -8.43 13.60
N ASP A 24 0.96 -8.19 13.56
CA ASP A 24 0.00 -9.06 12.86
C ASP A 24 -0.19 -8.70 11.39
N ARG A 25 0.60 -7.76 10.85
CA ARG A 25 0.53 -7.39 9.45
C ARG A 25 0.96 -8.56 8.57
N LYS A 26 0.25 -8.73 7.46
CA LYS A 26 0.55 -9.74 6.46
C LYS A 26 1.26 -9.11 5.26
N LYS A 27 1.94 -9.92 4.48
CA LYS A 27 2.47 -9.48 3.19
C LYS A 27 1.29 -9.28 2.24
N LEU A 28 1.32 -8.19 1.47
CA LEU A 28 0.23 -7.89 0.53
C LEU A 28 0.07 -9.00 -0.52
N THR A 29 1.13 -9.73 -0.83
CA THR A 29 1.06 -10.88 -1.74
C THR A 29 0.12 -11.98 -1.26
N GLU A 30 -0.19 -12.03 0.04
CA GLU A 30 -1.18 -12.98 0.56
C GLU A 30 -2.62 -12.61 0.18
N ALA A 31 -2.82 -11.39 -0.32
CA ALA A 31 -4.12 -10.93 -0.81
C ALA A 31 -4.23 -10.95 -2.33
N LYS A 32 -3.36 -11.67 -3.03
CA LYS A 32 -3.39 -11.76 -4.50
C LYS A 32 -4.77 -12.15 -5.01
N GLY A 33 -5.23 -11.41 -6.02
CA GLY A 33 -6.53 -11.63 -6.64
C GLY A 33 -7.72 -11.13 -5.85
N LYS A 34 -7.49 -10.54 -4.68
CA LYS A 34 -8.58 -10.05 -3.83
C LYS A 34 -8.79 -8.56 -4.00
N THR A 35 -10.03 -8.14 -3.80
CA THR A 35 -10.39 -6.73 -3.67
C THR A 35 -10.36 -6.37 -2.19
N LEU A 36 -9.66 -5.28 -1.87
CA LEU A 36 -9.54 -4.77 -0.51
C LEU A 36 -10.27 -3.43 -0.42
N ASN A 37 -11.19 -3.33 0.53
CA ASN A 37 -11.78 -2.05 0.91
C ASN A 37 -10.86 -1.43 1.95
N LEU A 38 -10.37 -0.23 1.69
CA LEU A 38 -9.32 0.40 2.50
C LEU A 38 -9.93 1.22 3.62
N SER A 39 -9.47 0.96 4.84
CA SER A 39 -9.77 1.80 6.00
C SER A 39 -8.75 2.92 6.12
N SER A 40 -7.47 2.57 5.99
CA SER A 40 -6.36 3.53 6.04
C SER A 40 -5.16 2.99 5.30
N TRP A 41 -4.25 3.88 4.92
CA TRP A 41 -3.01 3.50 4.26
C TRP A 41 -1.97 4.60 4.42
N VAL A 42 -0.70 4.21 4.27
CA VAL A 42 0.43 5.13 4.23
C VAL A 42 1.49 4.60 3.25
N LEU A 43 1.97 5.48 2.42
CA LEU A 43 3.11 5.24 1.52
C LEU A 43 4.29 6.00 2.07
N TYR A 44 5.40 5.32 2.30
CA TYR A 44 6.54 5.92 3.00
C TYR A 44 7.85 5.28 2.56
N THR A 45 8.95 5.95 2.90
CA THR A 45 10.29 5.38 2.74
C THR A 45 10.87 5.07 4.11
N ASP A 46 11.68 4.04 4.17
CA ASP A 46 12.42 3.67 5.36
C ASP A 46 13.79 3.13 4.95
N THR A 47 14.67 2.93 5.91
CA THR A 47 16.01 2.41 5.65
C THR A 47 16.03 0.94 6.06
N ASP A 48 16.49 0.07 5.17
CA ASP A 48 16.63 -1.35 5.47
C ASP A 48 17.90 -1.60 6.31
N MET A 49 18.12 -2.86 6.68
CA MET A 49 19.26 -3.25 7.53
C MET A 49 20.61 -3.02 6.85
N LYS A 50 20.63 -2.87 5.53
CA LYS A 50 21.84 -2.60 4.75
C LYS A 50 22.08 -1.12 4.53
N GLY A 51 21.22 -0.25 5.06
CA GLY A 51 21.32 1.19 4.90
C GLY A 51 20.74 1.74 3.61
N ASN A 52 20.01 0.91 2.83
CA ASN A 52 19.36 1.34 1.60
C ASN A 52 17.96 1.85 1.86
N ASP A 53 17.57 2.93 1.17
CA ASP A 53 16.22 3.43 1.24
C ASP A 53 15.28 2.52 0.46
N VAL A 54 14.16 2.14 1.08
CA VAL A 54 13.12 1.34 0.46
C VAL A 54 11.79 2.06 0.56
N THR A 55 10.97 1.94 -0.49
CA THR A 55 9.61 2.47 -0.49
C THR A 55 8.66 1.36 -0.07
N LEU A 56 7.80 1.68 0.87
CA LEU A 56 6.86 0.74 1.48
C LEU A 56 5.45 1.30 1.41
N LEU A 57 4.49 0.40 1.22
CA LEU A 57 3.08 0.71 1.35
C LEU A 57 2.52 -0.17 2.46
N SER A 58 1.87 0.46 3.44
CA SER A 58 1.11 -0.25 4.46
C SER A 58 -0.34 0.16 4.36
N LEU A 59 -1.24 -0.80 4.53
CA LEU A 59 -2.67 -0.53 4.50
C LEU A 59 -3.41 -1.42 5.48
N ILE A 60 -4.59 -0.96 5.90
CA ILE A 60 -5.50 -1.70 6.74
C ILE A 60 -6.84 -1.76 6.01
N ASP A 61 -7.41 -2.96 5.89
CA ASP A 61 -8.70 -3.14 5.24
C ASP A 61 -9.87 -2.86 6.20
N GLU A 62 -11.09 -2.98 5.69
CA GLU A 62 -12.30 -2.71 6.48
C GLU A 62 -12.50 -3.68 7.64
N ASN A 63 -11.83 -4.84 7.60
CA ASN A 63 -11.90 -5.86 8.66
C ASN A 63 -10.79 -5.66 9.70
N GLY A 64 -9.97 -4.63 9.57
CA GLY A 64 -8.89 -4.35 10.49
C GLY A 64 -7.60 -5.14 10.20
N GLN A 65 -7.54 -5.89 9.09
CA GLN A 65 -6.33 -6.62 8.75
C GLN A 65 -5.33 -5.69 8.09
N GLY A 66 -4.11 -5.66 8.64
CA GLY A 66 -3.00 -4.91 8.08
C GLY A 66 -2.22 -5.71 7.04
N TYR A 67 -1.73 -5.00 6.02
CA TYR A 67 -0.89 -5.55 4.96
C TYR A 67 0.26 -4.58 4.68
N CYS A 68 1.38 -5.12 4.22
CA CYS A 68 2.48 -4.28 3.75
C CYS A 68 3.15 -4.90 2.53
N THR A 69 3.76 -4.04 1.73
CA THR A 69 4.53 -4.46 0.56
C THR A 69 5.66 -3.48 0.29
N ASN A 70 6.76 -4.01 -0.25
CA ASN A 70 7.84 -3.21 -0.81
C ASN A 70 7.91 -3.39 -2.35
N SER A 71 6.88 -3.94 -2.95
CA SER A 71 6.82 -4.11 -4.41
C SER A 71 6.93 -2.75 -5.09
N ALA A 72 7.97 -2.55 -5.88
CA ALA A 72 8.19 -1.30 -6.61
C ALA A 72 7.03 -1.02 -7.57
N THR A 73 6.57 -2.04 -8.28
CA THR A 73 5.45 -1.92 -9.21
C THR A 73 4.18 -1.50 -8.50
N PHE A 74 3.85 -2.18 -7.39
CA PHE A 74 2.62 -1.88 -6.64
C PHE A 74 2.67 -0.48 -6.04
N CYS A 75 3.78 -0.11 -5.42
CA CYS A 75 3.93 1.22 -4.80
C CYS A 75 3.85 2.33 -5.86
N ARG A 76 4.44 2.13 -7.03
CA ARG A 76 4.38 3.09 -8.14
C ARG A 76 2.95 3.26 -8.64
N ASP A 77 2.24 2.16 -8.86
CA ASP A 77 0.86 2.20 -9.35
C ASP A 77 -0.06 2.86 -8.32
N PHE A 78 0.13 2.55 -7.05
CA PHE A 78 -0.64 3.14 -5.97
C PHE A 78 -0.43 4.66 -5.90
N LYS A 79 0.83 5.09 -5.94
CA LYS A 79 1.18 6.53 -5.90
C LYS A 79 0.59 7.26 -7.10
N SER A 80 0.67 6.67 -8.29
CA SER A 80 0.11 7.24 -9.50
C SER A 80 -1.41 7.44 -9.36
N ALA A 81 -2.10 6.46 -8.79
CA ALA A 81 -3.55 6.57 -8.55
C ALA A 81 -3.86 7.64 -7.51
N VAL A 82 -3.09 7.73 -6.43
CA VAL A 82 -3.27 8.78 -5.42
C VAL A 82 -3.14 10.16 -6.05
N ASP A 83 -2.10 10.37 -6.86
CA ASP A 83 -1.88 11.67 -7.50
C ASP A 83 -3.01 12.02 -8.46
N MET A 84 -3.51 11.05 -9.21
CA MET A 84 -4.60 11.25 -10.15
C MET A 84 -5.89 11.64 -9.42
N PHE A 85 -6.23 10.94 -8.34
CA PHE A 85 -7.44 11.24 -7.57
C PHE A 85 -7.32 12.59 -6.85
N ASP A 86 -6.13 12.92 -6.35
CA ASP A 86 -5.89 14.21 -5.70
C ASP A 86 -6.13 15.39 -6.66
N GLU A 87 -5.84 15.23 -7.94
CA GLU A 87 -6.11 16.25 -8.96
C GLU A 87 -7.60 16.63 -9.00
N PHE A 88 -8.48 15.70 -8.70
CA PHE A 88 -9.93 15.91 -8.69
C PHE A 88 -10.50 16.13 -7.29
N GLY A 89 -9.64 16.22 -6.26
CA GLY A 89 -10.10 16.34 -4.89
C GLY A 89 -10.82 15.11 -4.36
N GLU A 90 -10.53 13.94 -4.94
CA GLU A 90 -11.18 12.69 -4.60
C GLU A 90 -10.20 11.71 -3.95
N GLN A 91 -10.74 10.68 -3.30
CA GLN A 91 -9.96 9.56 -2.74
C GLN A 91 -10.61 8.25 -3.17
N PHE A 92 -9.79 7.30 -3.61
CA PHE A 92 -10.30 5.96 -3.86
C PHE A 92 -10.33 5.17 -2.55
N THR A 93 -11.25 4.22 -2.46
CA THR A 93 -11.52 3.46 -1.23
C THR A 93 -11.39 1.96 -1.40
N ALA A 94 -11.24 1.45 -2.62
CA ALA A 94 -11.09 0.02 -2.85
C ALA A 94 -10.13 -0.23 -4.00
N ILE A 95 -9.29 -1.24 -3.81
CA ILE A 95 -8.31 -1.69 -4.81
C ILE A 95 -8.38 -3.20 -4.97
N GLU A 96 -7.95 -3.67 -6.13
CA GLU A 96 -7.69 -5.09 -6.34
C GLU A 96 -6.17 -5.30 -6.35
N VAL A 97 -5.72 -6.34 -5.66
CA VAL A 97 -4.33 -6.79 -5.71
C VAL A 97 -4.23 -7.70 -6.95
N ALA A 98 -4.02 -7.09 -8.10
CA ALA A 98 -3.95 -7.80 -9.36
C ALA A 98 -2.61 -8.52 -9.51
N THR A 99 -2.58 -9.56 -10.30
CA THR A 99 -1.35 -10.33 -10.57
C THR A 99 -1.00 -10.23 -12.04
N GLY A 100 0.30 -10.35 -12.32
CA GLY A 100 0.80 -10.41 -13.67
C GLY A 100 2.07 -11.25 -13.72
N THR A 101 2.49 -11.59 -14.93
CA THR A 101 3.73 -12.35 -15.15
C THR A 101 4.64 -11.53 -16.05
N SER A 102 5.87 -11.32 -15.61
CA SER A 102 6.86 -10.60 -16.40
C SER A 102 7.37 -11.47 -17.56
N LYS A 103 8.09 -10.83 -18.50
CA LYS A 103 8.70 -11.53 -19.62
C LYS A 103 9.63 -12.66 -19.17
N ASN A 104 10.20 -12.57 -17.98
CA ASN A 104 11.11 -13.58 -17.44
C ASN A 104 10.37 -14.66 -16.64
N GLY A 105 9.04 -14.69 -16.70
CA GLY A 105 8.23 -15.68 -16.00
C GLY A 105 8.05 -15.40 -14.51
N ARG A 106 8.45 -14.22 -14.02
CA ARG A 106 8.27 -13.84 -12.63
C ARG A 106 6.88 -13.28 -12.40
N GLU A 107 6.22 -13.78 -11.38
CA GLU A 107 4.94 -13.25 -10.95
C GLU A 107 5.14 -11.96 -10.16
N TYR A 108 4.27 -10.97 -10.40
CA TYR A 108 4.28 -9.71 -9.65
C TYR A 108 2.85 -9.29 -9.32
N ILE A 109 2.73 -8.40 -8.32
CA ILE A 109 1.45 -7.78 -7.99
C ILE A 109 1.40 -6.36 -8.54
N SER A 110 0.22 -5.93 -8.92
CA SER A 110 -0.04 -4.55 -9.37
C SER A 110 -1.33 -4.05 -8.74
N CYS A 111 -1.44 -2.74 -8.62
CA CYS A 111 -2.60 -2.09 -8.01
C CYS A 111 -3.61 -1.73 -9.09
N LYS A 112 -4.85 -2.18 -8.90
CA LYS A 112 -5.97 -1.77 -9.75
C LYS A 112 -7.00 -1.07 -8.86
N VAL A 113 -7.31 0.18 -9.18
CA VAL A 113 -8.34 0.92 -8.44
C VAL A 113 -9.72 0.44 -8.87
N ILE A 114 -10.57 0.14 -7.89
CA ILE A 114 -11.93 -0.34 -8.13
C ILE A 114 -12.94 0.79 -7.91
N LYS A 115 -12.79 1.54 -6.81
CA LYS A 115 -13.67 2.68 -6.53
C LYS A 115 -13.09 3.61 -5.45
#